data_1e9a69fc29007b1dfd22a97e4f47b0ab
#
_entry.id   1e9a69fc29007b1dfd22a97e4f47b0ab
#
_cell.length_a   1.000
_cell.length_b   1.000
_cell.length_c   1.000
_cell.angle_alpha   90.00
_cell.angle_beta   90.00
_cell.angle_gamma   90.00
#
_symmetry.space_group_name_H-M   'P 1'
#
loop_
_entity.id
_entity.type
_entity.pdbx_description
1 polymer ?
#
loop_
_entity_poly.entity_id
_entity_poly.type
_entity_poly.pdbx_seq_one_letter_code
_entity_poly.pdbx_strand_id
1 'polypeptide(L)'
;MRDRRPAFRRTALACAWLFSSAAFAAASPDAQPEAPEADLAIHAQPATQWTGVWTRQNLLGDIGGLRPWLGKYGVTFSLQETSEYLANLRGGLKRGGTYDGLTTAAVTVDTQKAFGLPGGTFNASALQIHGRNLSQYNLGTLNTASGIEAQDTTRLWELWYQQSFLDQRVDVKIGQQSLDQEFIVSQYAATFVNTMFGWPALPSYDLPNGGPAYPLSALGVRVRGRITPSLTALAGVFDGDPLGNNPNNLSGTNFNLHNGTLFIGELQYALNQPADGQMDMGPSNALPGTYKIGVWYHNGRFADQQTDNTGLSLANPASSGVARAHHGDYSFYAVADQMVWRPDPTGAKSLGVFARVMAAPGDRNLVSVAANAGVVLKAPFEGRDNDSVGLALTYVKIGSHARALDEDFASFTDGPYGVRTSETTLEATYQYQVTPWWQLQADAQYTFNAGAGQNPSDPTQPLRNTFVVGLRTNITF
;
A
#
# COMPACT_ATOMS: atom_id res chain seq x y z
N MET A 1 -14.10 9.27 59.15
CA MET A 1 -14.48 9.84 57.87
C MET A 1 -13.46 9.37 56.85
N ARG A 2 -13.85 8.40 56.02
CA ARG A 2 -12.97 7.76 55.01
C ARG A 2 -13.16 8.52 53.70
N ASP A 3 -12.13 9.13 53.26
CA ASP A 3 -12.00 9.82 51.96
C ASP A 3 -12.06 8.79 50.82
N ARG A 4 -13.16 8.73 50.08
CA ARG A 4 -13.28 7.91 48.86
C ARG A 4 -13.03 8.83 47.68
N ARG A 5 -11.79 8.88 47.21
CA ARG A 5 -11.46 9.40 45.88
C ARG A 5 -11.94 8.41 44.81
N PRO A 6 -12.71 8.87 43.80
CA PRO A 6 -13.06 7.98 42.69
C PRO A 6 -11.83 7.68 41.87
N ALA A 7 -11.55 6.40 41.71
CA ALA A 7 -10.54 5.90 40.77
C ALA A 7 -11.01 6.23 39.35
N PHE A 8 -10.36 7.20 38.73
CA PHE A 8 -10.45 7.41 37.30
C PHE A 8 -9.92 6.14 36.62
N ARG A 9 -10.83 5.32 36.09
CA ARG A 9 -10.49 4.32 35.09
C ARG A 9 -10.00 5.09 33.87
N ARG A 10 -8.70 5.12 33.71
CA ARG A 10 -8.05 5.47 32.43
C ARG A 10 -8.51 4.41 31.43
N THR A 11 -9.59 4.72 30.71
CA THR A 11 -9.83 4.07 29.43
C THR A 11 -8.73 4.60 28.53
N ALA A 12 -7.66 3.82 28.42
CA ALA A 12 -6.67 4.05 27.39
C ALA A 12 -7.46 4.03 26.08
N LEU A 13 -7.63 5.19 25.44
CA LEU A 13 -7.89 5.23 24.01
C LEU A 13 -6.68 4.50 23.40
N ALA A 14 -6.85 3.24 23.12
CA ALA A 14 -5.96 2.52 22.24
C ALA A 14 -6.08 3.24 20.90
N CYS A 15 -5.17 4.19 20.62
CA CYS A 15 -4.91 4.60 19.27
C CYS A 15 -4.55 3.31 18.54
N ALA A 16 -5.50 2.79 17.78
CA ALA A 16 -5.24 1.71 16.86
C ALA A 16 -4.23 2.26 15.85
N TRP A 17 -2.97 1.92 16.04
CA TRP A 17 -1.91 2.18 15.10
C TRP A 17 -2.14 1.26 13.92
N LEU A 18 -2.76 1.83 12.90
CA LEU A 18 -3.07 1.15 11.67
C LEU A 18 -1.81 1.08 10.83
N PHE A 19 -1.48 -0.13 10.47
CA PHE A 19 -0.37 -0.51 9.63
C PHE A 19 -0.76 -0.27 8.18
N SER A 20 0.12 0.27 7.39
CA SER A 20 -0.13 0.49 5.99
C SER A 20 1.00 -0.05 5.10
N SER A 21 0.69 -0.32 3.92
CA SER A 21 1.35 -1.24 2.99
C SER A 21 2.26 -0.57 1.97
N ALA A 22 3.33 -1.24 1.60
CA ALA A 22 3.99 -1.01 0.33
C ALA A 22 3.17 -1.68 -0.78
N ALA A 23 2.65 -0.92 -1.71
CA ALA A 23 2.13 -1.47 -2.94
C ALA A 23 3.29 -2.13 -3.70
N PHE A 24 3.39 -3.43 -3.61
CA PHE A 24 4.07 -4.17 -4.66
C PHE A 24 3.14 -4.09 -5.87
N ALA A 25 3.51 -3.30 -6.86
CA ALA A 25 3.02 -3.53 -8.19
C ALA A 25 3.58 -4.91 -8.61
N ALA A 26 2.89 -5.97 -8.19
CA ALA A 26 3.00 -7.23 -8.88
C ALA A 26 2.57 -6.90 -10.31
N ALA A 27 3.53 -6.93 -11.24
CA ALA A 27 3.19 -6.92 -12.64
C ALA A 27 2.11 -7.97 -12.83
N SER A 28 0.95 -7.54 -13.33
CA SER A 28 -0.12 -8.49 -13.68
C SER A 28 0.48 -9.63 -14.47
N PRO A 29 0.11 -10.89 -14.21
CA PRO A 29 0.67 -12.05 -14.94
C PRO A 29 0.46 -12.00 -16.45
N ASP A 30 -0.24 -11.01 -16.97
CA ASP A 30 -0.64 -10.87 -18.34
C ASP A 30 0.40 -10.23 -19.29
N ALA A 31 1.62 -10.00 -18.85
CA ALA A 31 2.68 -9.44 -19.69
C ALA A 31 3.96 -10.29 -19.68
N GLN A 32 3.87 -11.57 -19.99
CA GLN A 32 5.01 -12.29 -20.54
C GLN A 32 4.86 -12.43 -22.04
N PRO A 33 5.78 -11.83 -22.84
CA PRO A 33 5.85 -12.06 -24.27
C PRO A 33 6.20 -13.52 -24.54
N GLU A 34 5.39 -14.22 -25.32
CA GLU A 34 5.85 -15.40 -26.06
C GLU A 34 6.94 -14.90 -27.01
N ALA A 35 8.18 -15.25 -26.72
CA ALA A 35 9.28 -15.07 -27.66
C ALA A 35 9.00 -15.89 -28.93
N PRO A 36 9.28 -15.35 -30.14
CA PRO A 36 9.16 -16.14 -31.36
C PRO A 36 10.08 -17.34 -31.29
N GLU A 37 9.56 -18.52 -31.60
CA GLU A 37 10.33 -19.73 -31.79
C GLU A 37 11.36 -19.50 -32.91
N ALA A 38 12.55 -19.10 -32.53
CA ALA A 38 13.72 -19.18 -33.39
C ALA A 38 14.36 -20.54 -33.16
N ASP A 39 14.19 -21.39 -34.16
CA ASP A 39 14.80 -22.68 -34.31
C ASP A 39 16.34 -22.54 -34.36
N LEU A 40 16.99 -22.59 -33.23
CA LEU A 40 18.42 -22.75 -33.06
C LEU A 40 18.65 -23.87 -32.05
N ALA A 41 18.72 -25.11 -32.54
CA ALA A 41 19.24 -26.26 -31.81
C ALA A 41 20.72 -26.02 -31.46
N ILE A 42 20.99 -25.17 -30.49
CA ILE A 42 22.26 -25.15 -29.79
C ILE A 42 22.15 -26.18 -28.69
N HIS A 43 23.05 -27.19 -28.70
CA HIS A 43 23.20 -28.14 -27.61
C HIS A 43 23.46 -27.39 -26.29
N ALA A 44 22.43 -27.05 -25.59
CA ALA A 44 22.51 -26.45 -24.27
C ALA A 44 23.03 -27.52 -23.30
N GLN A 45 24.26 -27.38 -22.85
CA GLN A 45 24.71 -28.11 -21.67
C GLN A 45 23.75 -27.80 -20.52
N PRO A 46 23.42 -28.79 -19.68
CA PRO A 46 22.56 -28.52 -18.51
C PRO A 46 23.22 -27.41 -17.68
N ALA A 47 22.56 -26.27 -17.62
CA ALA A 47 23.02 -25.13 -16.83
C ALA A 47 23.15 -25.60 -15.40
N THR A 48 24.35 -25.56 -14.83
CA THR A 48 24.54 -25.82 -13.42
C THR A 48 23.78 -24.73 -12.64
N GLN A 49 23.28 -25.06 -11.44
CA GLN A 49 22.50 -24.17 -10.56
C GLN A 49 23.12 -22.75 -10.39
N TRP A 50 24.42 -22.60 -10.64
CA TRP A 50 25.17 -21.35 -10.46
C TRP A 50 25.54 -20.65 -11.77
N THR A 51 25.27 -21.24 -12.95
CA THR A 51 25.54 -20.59 -14.23
C THR A 51 24.57 -19.44 -14.43
N GLY A 52 25.11 -18.27 -14.86
CA GLY A 52 24.31 -17.08 -15.16
C GLY A 52 23.71 -16.40 -13.92
N VAL A 53 24.30 -16.56 -12.71
CA VAL A 53 23.80 -15.94 -11.49
C VAL A 53 23.61 -14.42 -11.61
N TRP A 54 24.46 -13.75 -12.38
CA TRP A 54 24.41 -12.28 -12.58
C TRP A 54 23.39 -11.83 -13.65
N THR A 55 22.87 -12.76 -14.46
CA THR A 55 22.01 -12.43 -15.60
C THR A 55 20.63 -13.07 -15.55
N ARG A 56 20.43 -14.07 -14.68
CA ARG A 56 19.15 -14.76 -14.54
C ARG A 56 18.13 -13.90 -13.78
N GLN A 57 16.83 -14.17 -13.98
CA GLN A 57 15.75 -13.38 -13.40
C GLN A 57 15.51 -13.65 -11.90
N ASN A 58 15.88 -14.82 -11.41
CA ASN A 58 15.66 -15.25 -10.04
C ASN A 58 16.97 -15.76 -9.43
N LEU A 59 17.24 -15.51 -8.16
CA LEU A 59 18.46 -15.94 -7.44
C LEU A 59 18.66 -17.46 -7.53
N LEU A 60 17.61 -18.25 -7.40
CA LEU A 60 17.68 -19.72 -7.46
C LEU A 60 17.56 -20.27 -8.90
N GLY A 61 17.38 -19.39 -9.90
CA GLY A 61 17.21 -19.80 -11.30
C GLY A 61 15.99 -20.68 -11.48
N ASP A 62 16.16 -21.78 -12.23
CA ASP A 62 15.11 -22.74 -12.53
C ASP A 62 14.89 -23.80 -11.43
N ILE A 63 15.65 -23.72 -10.33
CA ILE A 63 15.63 -24.66 -9.18
C ILE A 63 15.81 -26.12 -9.68
N GLY A 64 16.85 -26.34 -10.50
CA GLY A 64 17.13 -27.68 -11.04
C GLY A 64 16.04 -28.21 -11.98
N GLY A 65 15.35 -27.34 -12.70
CA GLY A 65 14.28 -27.70 -13.63
C GLY A 65 12.88 -27.72 -13.02
N LEU A 66 12.73 -27.42 -11.72
CA LEU A 66 11.42 -27.41 -11.05
C LEU A 66 10.50 -26.31 -11.61
N ARG A 67 11.01 -25.09 -11.83
CA ARG A 67 10.20 -23.98 -12.39
C ARG A 67 9.61 -24.33 -13.76
N PRO A 68 10.41 -24.73 -14.77
CA PRO A 68 9.86 -25.10 -16.07
C PRO A 68 8.99 -26.37 -15.99
N TRP A 69 9.26 -27.30 -15.07
CA TRP A 69 8.39 -28.46 -14.87
C TRP A 69 7.01 -28.05 -14.35
N LEU A 70 6.95 -27.20 -13.30
CA LEU A 70 5.69 -26.65 -12.80
C LEU A 70 4.96 -25.80 -13.86
N GLY A 71 5.70 -25.00 -14.63
CA GLY A 71 5.16 -24.17 -15.70
C GLY A 71 4.43 -24.96 -16.80
N LYS A 72 4.85 -26.22 -17.08
CA LYS A 72 4.11 -27.12 -17.99
C LYS A 72 2.70 -27.43 -17.51
N TYR A 73 2.47 -27.39 -16.19
CA TYR A 73 1.16 -27.60 -15.57
C TYR A 73 0.47 -26.28 -15.19
N GLY A 74 0.97 -25.15 -15.73
CA GLY A 74 0.38 -23.84 -15.45
C GLY A 74 0.64 -23.32 -14.03
N VAL A 75 1.57 -23.92 -13.28
CA VAL A 75 1.88 -23.49 -11.91
C VAL A 75 3.11 -22.59 -11.92
N THR A 76 2.97 -21.38 -11.42
CA THR A 76 4.07 -20.42 -11.20
C THR A 76 4.24 -20.19 -9.69
N PHE A 77 5.49 -20.25 -9.26
CA PHE A 77 5.89 -19.97 -7.88
C PHE A 77 6.77 -18.73 -7.84
N SER A 78 6.48 -17.83 -6.92
CA SER A 78 7.31 -16.65 -6.61
C SER A 78 7.67 -16.62 -5.13
N LEU A 79 8.88 -16.19 -4.85
CA LEU A 79 9.38 -15.94 -3.50
C LEU A 79 10.25 -14.68 -3.55
N GLN A 80 9.93 -13.71 -2.70
CA GLN A 80 10.66 -12.46 -2.59
C GLN A 80 10.94 -12.15 -1.12
N GLU A 81 12.13 -11.63 -0.87
CA GLU A 81 12.52 -11.05 0.40
C GLU A 81 12.78 -9.57 0.23
N THR A 82 12.15 -8.76 1.07
CA THR A 82 12.46 -7.35 1.26
C THR A 82 12.99 -7.17 2.66
N SER A 83 14.22 -6.72 2.78
CA SER A 83 14.86 -6.42 4.06
C SER A 83 15.31 -4.97 4.08
N GLU A 84 15.12 -4.28 5.20
CA GLU A 84 15.53 -2.89 5.32
C GLU A 84 16.05 -2.53 6.70
N TYR A 85 16.90 -1.52 6.72
CA TYR A 85 17.33 -0.86 7.94
C TYR A 85 17.07 0.62 7.80
N LEU A 86 16.16 1.16 8.61
CA LEU A 86 15.81 2.57 8.67
C LEU A 86 16.27 3.15 10.00
N ALA A 87 16.79 4.39 10.00
CA ALA A 87 17.28 5.07 11.18
C ALA A 87 16.73 6.50 11.29
N ASN A 88 16.08 6.80 12.41
CA ASN A 88 15.70 8.14 12.81
C ASN A 88 16.92 8.88 13.38
N LEU A 89 17.44 9.85 12.66
CA LEU A 89 18.59 10.64 13.06
C LEU A 89 18.21 11.86 13.92
N ARG A 90 16.95 12.35 13.77
CA ARG A 90 16.49 13.57 14.43
C ARG A 90 15.00 13.55 14.69
N GLY A 91 14.59 14.11 15.83
CA GLY A 91 13.18 14.33 16.19
C GLY A 91 12.43 13.05 16.54
N GLY A 92 11.11 13.10 16.37
CA GLY A 92 10.24 12.00 16.73
C GLY A 92 10.22 11.68 18.22
N LEU A 93 9.79 10.48 18.56
CA LEU A 93 9.77 9.98 19.94
C LEU A 93 11.17 9.73 20.47
N LYS A 94 12.03 9.15 19.66
CA LYS A 94 13.46 8.90 19.97
C LYS A 94 14.29 8.65 18.72
N ARG A 95 15.59 8.92 18.82
CA ARG A 95 16.57 8.55 17.78
C ARG A 95 16.90 7.06 17.87
N GLY A 96 17.35 6.49 16.77
CA GLY A 96 17.76 5.09 16.64
C GLY A 96 17.29 4.46 15.36
N GLY A 97 17.80 3.29 15.06
CA GLY A 97 17.45 2.51 13.86
C GLY A 97 16.81 1.18 14.22
N THR A 98 16.07 0.63 13.27
CA THR A 98 15.43 -0.67 13.33
C THR A 98 15.63 -1.42 12.02
N TYR A 99 15.57 -2.73 12.10
CA TYR A 99 15.52 -3.64 10.97
C TYR A 99 14.11 -4.18 10.84
N ASP A 100 13.60 -4.17 9.62
CA ASP A 100 12.33 -4.78 9.22
C ASP A 100 12.56 -5.71 8.02
N GLY A 101 11.77 -6.77 7.93
CA GLY A 101 11.83 -7.72 6.84
C GLY A 101 10.46 -8.27 6.47
N LEU A 102 10.28 -8.55 5.19
CA LEU A 102 9.08 -9.12 4.60
C LEU A 102 9.44 -10.17 3.57
N THR A 103 9.13 -11.43 3.89
CA THR A 103 9.12 -12.49 2.87
C THR A 103 7.72 -12.63 2.30
N THR A 104 7.59 -12.55 0.98
CA THR A 104 6.35 -12.81 0.26
C THR A 104 6.50 -14.07 -0.58
N ALA A 105 5.60 -15.04 -0.37
CA ALA A 105 5.53 -16.25 -1.17
C ALA A 105 4.17 -16.32 -1.87
N ALA A 106 4.15 -16.68 -3.16
CA ALA A 106 2.90 -16.86 -3.89
C ALA A 106 2.99 -18.05 -4.86
N VAL A 107 1.83 -18.68 -5.03
CA VAL A 107 1.59 -19.70 -6.04
C VAL A 107 0.42 -19.26 -6.89
N THR A 108 0.64 -19.18 -8.21
CA THR A 108 -0.40 -18.87 -9.20
C THR A 108 -0.60 -20.05 -10.10
N VAL A 109 -1.85 -20.40 -10.41
CA VAL A 109 -2.22 -21.52 -11.28
C VAL A 109 -3.06 -21.03 -12.45
N ASP A 110 -2.56 -21.19 -13.66
CA ASP A 110 -3.32 -21.03 -14.90
C ASP A 110 -4.20 -22.28 -15.06
N THR A 111 -5.51 -22.10 -14.96
CA THR A 111 -6.46 -23.22 -14.99
C THR A 111 -6.61 -23.85 -16.37
N GLN A 112 -6.30 -23.12 -17.44
CA GLN A 112 -6.29 -23.69 -18.78
C GLN A 112 -5.18 -24.72 -18.94
N LYS A 113 -3.97 -24.40 -18.50
CA LYS A 113 -2.83 -25.31 -18.54
C LYS A 113 -2.96 -26.46 -17.55
N ALA A 114 -3.47 -26.17 -16.34
CA ALA A 114 -3.60 -27.18 -15.29
C ALA A 114 -4.77 -28.16 -15.49
N PHE A 115 -5.92 -27.66 -15.94
CA PHE A 115 -7.19 -28.42 -15.93
C PHE A 115 -7.98 -28.32 -17.24
N GLY A 116 -7.50 -27.58 -18.24
CA GLY A 116 -8.22 -27.32 -19.49
C GLY A 116 -9.38 -26.31 -19.36
N LEU A 117 -9.43 -25.53 -18.30
CA LEU A 117 -10.46 -24.50 -18.06
C LEU A 117 -9.94 -23.12 -18.49
N PRO A 118 -10.38 -22.58 -19.65
CA PRO A 118 -9.81 -21.35 -20.20
C PRO A 118 -10.19 -20.12 -19.38
N GLY A 119 -9.26 -19.17 -19.29
CA GLY A 119 -9.49 -17.84 -18.69
C GLY A 119 -9.52 -17.82 -17.18
N GLY A 120 -9.23 -18.91 -16.49
CA GLY A 120 -9.20 -18.98 -15.03
C GLY A 120 -7.78 -18.82 -14.48
N THR A 121 -7.66 -18.13 -13.35
CA THR A 121 -6.42 -18.01 -12.56
C THR A 121 -6.74 -18.20 -11.09
N PHE A 122 -6.02 -19.06 -10.42
CA PHE A 122 -6.06 -19.22 -8.97
C PHE A 122 -4.77 -18.68 -8.36
N ASN A 123 -4.87 -18.00 -7.23
CA ASN A 123 -3.71 -17.49 -6.47
C ASN A 123 -3.83 -17.82 -4.99
N ALA A 124 -2.72 -18.19 -4.40
CA ALA A 124 -2.54 -18.26 -2.96
C ALA A 124 -1.22 -17.61 -2.60
N SER A 125 -1.24 -16.64 -1.67
CA SER A 125 -0.03 -15.96 -1.21
C SER A 125 0.03 -15.87 0.31
N ALA A 126 1.26 -15.82 0.83
CA ALA A 126 1.55 -15.72 2.24
C ALA A 126 2.63 -14.67 2.49
N LEU A 127 2.54 -14.02 3.64
CA LEU A 127 3.53 -13.07 4.16
C LEU A 127 4.20 -13.66 5.39
N GLN A 128 5.51 -13.47 5.51
CA GLN A 128 6.23 -13.63 6.76
C GLN A 128 6.87 -12.27 7.08
N ILE A 129 6.36 -11.63 8.13
CA ILE A 129 6.72 -10.28 8.56
C ILE A 129 7.56 -10.42 9.82
N HIS A 130 8.70 -9.72 9.88
CA HIS A 130 9.62 -9.80 11.01
C HIS A 130 10.42 -8.52 11.18
N GLY A 131 10.87 -8.27 12.40
CA GLY A 131 11.71 -7.13 12.72
C GLY A 131 11.08 -6.16 13.71
N ARG A 132 11.28 -4.87 13.54
CA ARG A 132 10.76 -3.87 14.47
C ARG A 132 10.45 -2.55 13.78
N ASN A 133 9.21 -2.15 13.77
CA ASN A 133 8.70 -0.94 13.14
C ASN A 133 9.37 0.34 13.68
N LEU A 134 10.04 1.09 12.81
CA LEU A 134 10.66 2.36 13.18
C LEU A 134 9.59 3.40 13.55
N SER A 135 8.50 3.46 12.77
CA SER A 135 7.45 4.48 12.92
C SER A 135 6.76 4.41 14.26
N GLN A 136 6.38 3.20 14.67
CA GLN A 136 5.70 2.98 15.95
C GLN A 136 6.59 3.31 17.15
N TYR A 137 7.85 2.92 17.13
CA TYR A 137 8.71 2.99 18.31
C TYR A 137 9.60 4.22 18.38
N ASN A 138 9.89 4.86 17.25
CA ASN A 138 10.87 5.92 17.17
C ASN A 138 10.33 7.24 16.61
N LEU A 139 9.34 7.20 15.72
CA LEU A 139 8.88 8.40 15.00
C LEU A 139 7.65 9.02 15.63
N GLY A 140 6.57 8.28 15.79
CA GLY A 140 5.26 8.82 16.20
C GLY A 140 4.60 9.67 15.11
N THR A 141 5.01 9.51 13.85
CA THR A 141 4.45 10.19 12.67
C THR A 141 3.16 9.52 12.20
N LEU A 142 2.31 10.28 11.50
CA LEU A 142 1.16 9.72 10.78
C LEU A 142 1.61 9.00 9.50
N ASN A 143 2.60 9.57 8.81
CA ASN A 143 3.21 8.94 7.65
C ASN A 143 4.19 7.86 8.12
N THR A 144 3.83 6.59 7.91
CA THR A 144 4.67 5.45 8.28
C THR A 144 5.88 5.37 7.35
N ALA A 145 7.09 5.30 7.90
CA ALA A 145 8.33 5.45 7.14
C ALA A 145 8.56 4.34 6.10
N SER A 146 8.00 3.16 6.35
CA SER A 146 8.10 2.05 5.41
C SER A 146 6.77 1.33 5.22
N GLY A 147 6.51 0.96 3.97
CA GLY A 147 5.35 0.19 3.59
C GLY A 147 5.40 -1.29 3.98
N ILE A 148 6.51 -1.81 4.49
CA ILE A 148 6.56 -3.19 5.02
C ILE A 148 6.44 -3.25 6.55
N GLU A 149 6.42 -2.11 7.23
CA GLU A 149 6.19 -2.06 8.67
C GLU A 149 4.82 -2.64 9.03
N ALA A 150 4.81 -3.74 9.79
CA ALA A 150 3.59 -4.35 10.31
C ALA A 150 3.89 -5.20 11.55
N GLN A 151 2.89 -5.85 12.13
CA GLN A 151 3.07 -6.77 13.23
C GLN A 151 3.74 -8.07 12.76
N ASP A 152 4.75 -8.53 13.49
CA ASP A 152 5.46 -9.79 13.22
C ASP A 152 4.48 -10.96 13.17
N THR A 153 4.45 -11.65 12.05
CA THR A 153 3.60 -12.82 11.86
C THR A 153 3.94 -13.57 10.58
N THR A 154 3.51 -14.83 10.50
CA THR A 154 3.37 -15.56 9.23
C THR A 154 1.89 -15.75 8.98
N ARG A 155 1.39 -15.26 7.83
CA ARG A 155 -0.03 -15.24 7.54
C ARG A 155 -0.37 -15.55 6.08
N LEU A 156 -1.53 -16.16 5.87
CA LEU A 156 -2.17 -16.17 4.56
C LEU A 156 -2.53 -14.71 4.23
N TRP A 157 -2.10 -14.24 3.05
CA TRP A 157 -2.40 -12.89 2.60
C TRP A 157 -3.57 -12.90 1.63
N GLU A 158 -3.39 -13.49 0.45
CA GLU A 158 -4.44 -13.59 -0.54
C GLU A 158 -4.76 -15.04 -0.87
N LEU A 159 -6.04 -15.32 -1.11
CA LEU A 159 -6.54 -16.60 -1.58
C LEU A 159 -7.76 -16.36 -2.46
N TRP A 160 -7.57 -16.33 -3.78
CA TRP A 160 -8.63 -15.98 -4.71
C TRP A 160 -8.59 -16.76 -6.00
N TYR A 161 -9.74 -16.78 -6.66
CA TYR A 161 -9.93 -17.26 -8.02
C TYR A 161 -10.44 -16.11 -8.88
N GLN A 162 -9.83 -15.96 -10.08
CA GLN A 162 -10.26 -15.01 -11.10
C GLN A 162 -10.68 -15.76 -12.35
N GLN A 163 -11.82 -15.38 -12.93
CA GLN A 163 -12.29 -15.88 -14.21
C GLN A 163 -12.44 -14.72 -15.19
N SER A 164 -11.80 -14.85 -16.34
CA SER A 164 -11.91 -13.92 -17.46
C SER A 164 -12.98 -14.40 -18.45
N PHE A 165 -13.72 -13.46 -19.02
CA PHE A 165 -14.80 -13.66 -19.97
C PHE A 165 -14.66 -12.69 -21.14
N LEU A 166 -15.37 -12.95 -22.26
CA LEU A 166 -15.47 -12.04 -23.40
C LEU A 166 -14.10 -11.61 -23.95
N ASP A 167 -13.25 -12.58 -24.21
CA ASP A 167 -11.86 -12.36 -24.67
C ASP A 167 -11.11 -11.38 -23.74
N GLN A 168 -11.12 -11.66 -22.45
CA GLN A 168 -10.47 -10.90 -21.38
C GLN A 168 -10.99 -9.47 -21.20
N ARG A 169 -12.15 -9.12 -21.77
CA ARG A 169 -12.76 -7.80 -21.57
C ARG A 169 -13.41 -7.65 -20.20
N VAL A 170 -13.86 -8.74 -19.62
CA VAL A 170 -14.46 -8.75 -18.28
C VAL A 170 -13.79 -9.84 -17.46
N ASP A 171 -13.42 -9.53 -16.24
CA ASP A 171 -13.00 -10.54 -15.29
C ASP A 171 -13.66 -10.33 -13.92
N VAL A 172 -13.87 -11.45 -13.24
CA VAL A 172 -14.43 -11.50 -11.89
C VAL A 172 -13.45 -12.23 -11.00
N LYS A 173 -13.05 -11.59 -9.92
CA LYS A 173 -12.17 -12.16 -8.89
C LYS A 173 -12.98 -12.34 -7.60
N ILE A 174 -12.90 -13.54 -7.00
CA ILE A 174 -13.59 -13.88 -5.76
C ILE A 174 -12.63 -14.53 -4.78
N GLY A 175 -12.74 -14.19 -3.52
CA GLY A 175 -11.91 -14.75 -2.44
C GLY A 175 -11.35 -13.67 -1.53
N GLN A 176 -10.29 -14.02 -0.79
CA GLN A 176 -9.57 -13.11 0.08
C GLN A 176 -8.58 -12.28 -0.75
N GLN A 177 -8.75 -10.97 -0.76
CA GLN A 177 -8.03 -10.04 -1.64
C GLN A 177 -7.54 -8.84 -0.86
N SER A 178 -6.42 -8.25 -1.32
CA SER A 178 -5.87 -6.98 -0.87
C SER A 178 -6.18 -5.90 -1.90
N LEU A 179 -6.81 -4.80 -1.47
CA LEU A 179 -7.29 -3.75 -2.38
C LEU A 179 -6.15 -2.90 -2.96
N ASP A 180 -5.09 -2.72 -2.21
CA ASP A 180 -3.91 -1.95 -2.59
C ASP A 180 -3.14 -2.54 -3.79
N GLN A 181 -3.52 -3.73 -4.25
CA GLN A 181 -2.97 -4.35 -5.45
C GLN A 181 -3.66 -3.86 -6.74
N GLU A 182 -4.89 -3.33 -6.65
CA GLU A 182 -5.67 -2.96 -7.83
C GLU A 182 -6.27 -1.55 -7.77
N PHE A 183 -6.73 -1.11 -6.58
CA PHE A 183 -7.38 0.19 -6.39
C PHE A 183 -6.41 1.22 -5.83
N ILE A 184 -6.59 2.49 -6.22
CA ILE A 184 -5.80 3.63 -5.72
C ILE A 184 -4.32 3.56 -6.13
N VAL A 185 -3.90 2.61 -6.92
CA VAL A 185 -2.50 2.34 -7.29
C VAL A 185 -1.96 3.43 -8.22
N SER A 186 -0.77 3.95 -7.92
CA SER A 186 0.05 4.76 -8.81
C SER A 186 1.35 4.03 -9.14
N GLN A 187 1.67 3.92 -10.43
CA GLN A 187 2.89 3.21 -10.87
C GLN A 187 4.17 3.93 -10.47
N TYR A 188 4.18 5.27 -10.50
CA TYR A 188 5.35 6.04 -10.11
C TYR A 188 5.49 6.13 -8.60
N ALA A 189 4.37 6.17 -7.85
CA ALA A 189 4.40 6.14 -6.40
C ALA A 189 5.03 4.85 -5.84
N ALA A 190 4.91 3.73 -6.53
CA ALA A 190 5.51 2.46 -6.14
C ALA A 190 7.06 2.47 -6.05
N THR A 191 7.71 3.52 -6.54
CA THR A 191 9.16 3.72 -6.42
C THR A 191 9.60 4.04 -4.98
N PHE A 192 8.72 4.57 -4.15
CA PHE A 192 9.02 5.13 -2.83
C PHE A 192 8.87 4.10 -1.71
N VAL A 193 9.55 4.37 -0.58
CA VAL A 193 9.60 3.48 0.59
C VAL A 193 8.47 3.76 1.57
N ASN A 194 8.14 5.06 1.76
CA ASN A 194 7.11 5.48 2.70
C ASN A 194 5.75 4.89 2.31
N THR A 195 5.07 4.36 3.29
CA THR A 195 3.77 3.68 3.16
C THR A 195 2.73 4.48 2.40
N MET A 196 2.71 5.80 2.58
CA MET A 196 1.67 6.64 2.00
C MET A 196 1.71 6.69 0.47
N PHE A 197 2.80 6.24 -0.15
CA PHE A 197 2.90 6.06 -1.60
C PHE A 197 2.28 4.74 -2.08
N GLY A 198 2.16 3.74 -1.21
CA GLY A 198 1.36 2.54 -1.43
C GLY A 198 -0.11 2.78 -1.08
N TRP A 199 -0.57 2.27 0.07
CA TRP A 199 -1.91 2.52 0.60
C TRP A 199 -1.94 3.86 1.33
N PRO A 200 -2.74 4.86 0.87
CA PRO A 200 -2.69 6.22 1.41
C PRO A 200 -3.17 6.35 2.86
N ALA A 201 -2.78 7.44 3.51
CA ALA A 201 -3.15 7.72 4.88
C ALA A 201 -4.66 7.72 5.12
N LEU A 202 -5.45 8.28 4.19
CA LEU A 202 -6.88 8.43 4.42
C LEU A 202 -7.57 7.06 4.63
N PRO A 203 -7.53 6.08 3.72
CA PRO A 203 -8.14 4.77 3.99
C PRO A 203 -7.43 4.01 5.11
N SER A 204 -6.12 4.26 5.35
CA SER A 204 -5.38 3.62 6.45
C SER A 204 -5.87 4.03 7.82
N TYR A 205 -6.33 5.26 7.99
CA TYR A 205 -6.81 5.79 9.28
C TYR A 205 -8.33 5.75 9.43
N ASP A 206 -9.06 5.79 8.32
CA ASP A 206 -10.52 6.01 8.34
C ASP A 206 -11.30 4.71 8.14
N LEU A 207 -10.76 3.72 7.41
CA LEU A 207 -11.38 2.40 7.33
C LEU A 207 -11.08 1.57 8.59
N PRO A 208 -12.00 0.68 9.01
CA PRO A 208 -11.77 -0.24 10.12
C PRO A 208 -10.48 -1.04 9.91
N ASN A 209 -9.56 -0.95 10.87
CA ASN A 209 -8.23 -1.58 10.84
C ASN A 209 -7.40 -1.27 9.58
N GLY A 210 -7.62 -0.11 8.93
CA GLY A 210 -6.93 0.32 7.72
C GLY A 210 -7.50 -0.24 6.43
N GLY A 211 -8.59 -0.97 6.50
CA GLY A 211 -9.21 -1.63 5.36
C GLY A 211 -8.45 -2.87 4.89
N PRO A 212 -8.96 -3.53 3.82
CA PRO A 212 -8.33 -4.72 3.26
C PRO A 212 -7.13 -4.37 2.37
N ALA A 213 -6.05 -3.97 3.01
CA ALA A 213 -4.76 -3.64 2.42
C ALA A 213 -3.63 -4.23 3.26
N TYR A 214 -2.44 -4.40 2.69
CA TYR A 214 -1.29 -4.99 3.39
C TYR A 214 -1.18 -4.49 4.85
N PRO A 215 -0.92 -5.32 5.84
CA PRO A 215 -0.74 -6.78 5.77
C PRO A 215 -2.05 -7.55 5.78
N LEU A 216 -3.18 -6.84 5.74
CA LEU A 216 -4.52 -7.40 5.80
C LEU A 216 -5.09 -7.64 4.40
N SER A 217 -6.15 -8.41 4.35
CA SER A 217 -6.94 -8.72 3.17
C SER A 217 -8.34 -9.10 3.63
N ALA A 218 -9.34 -9.01 2.76
CA ALA A 218 -10.70 -9.38 3.09
C ALA A 218 -11.35 -10.25 2.01
N LEU A 219 -12.35 -11.03 2.44
CA LEU A 219 -13.22 -11.74 1.51
C LEU A 219 -14.05 -10.74 0.70
N GLY A 220 -14.15 -10.97 -0.59
CA GLY A 220 -14.94 -10.12 -1.45
C GLY A 220 -14.99 -10.59 -2.89
N VAL A 221 -15.68 -9.79 -3.68
CA VAL A 221 -15.82 -9.97 -5.13
C VAL A 221 -15.45 -8.67 -5.81
N ARG A 222 -14.57 -8.75 -6.80
CA ARG A 222 -14.21 -7.63 -7.66
C ARG A 222 -14.55 -7.99 -9.11
N VAL A 223 -15.14 -7.03 -9.81
CA VAL A 223 -15.39 -7.08 -11.26
C VAL A 223 -14.56 -6.02 -11.94
N ARG A 224 -13.83 -6.38 -13.00
CA ARG A 224 -13.14 -5.45 -13.90
C ARG A 224 -13.76 -5.58 -15.28
N GLY A 225 -14.04 -4.46 -15.92
CA GLY A 225 -14.59 -4.42 -17.27
C GLY A 225 -13.85 -3.41 -18.13
N ARG A 226 -13.30 -3.84 -19.26
CA ARG A 226 -12.73 -2.95 -20.27
C ARG A 226 -13.85 -2.45 -21.17
N ILE A 227 -14.22 -1.17 -20.97
CA ILE A 227 -15.31 -0.51 -21.72
C ILE A 227 -14.84 -0.15 -23.12
N THR A 228 -13.63 0.42 -23.23
CA THR A 228 -12.94 0.73 -24.49
C THR A 228 -11.47 0.31 -24.35
N PRO A 229 -10.65 0.33 -25.41
CA PRO A 229 -9.21 0.10 -25.29
C PRO A 229 -8.50 1.01 -24.26
N SER A 230 -9.04 2.22 -24.03
CA SER A 230 -8.46 3.20 -23.10
C SER A 230 -9.24 3.37 -21.79
N LEU A 231 -10.43 2.80 -21.65
CA LEU A 231 -11.27 3.00 -20.47
C LEU A 231 -11.61 1.66 -19.81
N THR A 232 -11.19 1.50 -18.56
CA THR A 232 -11.48 0.34 -17.71
C THR A 232 -12.26 0.78 -16.48
N ALA A 233 -13.26 0.00 -16.07
CA ALA A 233 -13.99 0.17 -14.83
C ALA A 233 -13.71 -1.01 -13.90
N LEU A 234 -13.49 -0.70 -12.62
CA LEU A 234 -13.39 -1.68 -11.53
C LEU A 234 -14.50 -1.39 -10.52
N ALA A 235 -15.10 -2.44 -9.99
CA ALA A 235 -16.00 -2.35 -8.86
C ALA A 235 -15.80 -3.56 -7.94
N GLY A 236 -15.91 -3.36 -6.64
CA GLY A 236 -15.73 -4.42 -5.66
C GLY A 236 -16.62 -4.26 -4.43
N VAL A 237 -16.94 -5.40 -3.83
CA VAL A 237 -17.68 -5.51 -2.56
C VAL A 237 -16.89 -6.45 -1.66
N PHE A 238 -16.53 -5.98 -0.47
CA PHE A 238 -15.63 -6.68 0.46
C PHE A 238 -16.21 -6.66 1.87
N ASP A 239 -15.76 -7.59 2.71
CA ASP A 239 -15.93 -7.42 4.15
C ASP A 239 -15.31 -6.09 4.59
N GLY A 240 -16.03 -5.36 5.41
CA GLY A 240 -15.66 -4.00 5.79
C GLY A 240 -14.58 -3.92 6.87
N ASP A 241 -14.36 -5.01 7.61
CA ASP A 241 -13.33 -5.09 8.65
C ASP A 241 -12.49 -6.36 8.51
N PRO A 242 -11.29 -6.27 7.94
CA PRO A 242 -10.46 -7.44 7.68
C PRO A 242 -9.96 -8.18 8.92
N LEU A 243 -10.02 -7.58 10.11
CA LEU A 243 -9.75 -8.28 11.37
C LEU A 243 -11.01 -8.93 11.94
N GLY A 244 -12.17 -8.35 11.67
CA GLY A 244 -13.45 -8.82 12.19
C GLY A 244 -13.48 -8.76 13.71
N ASN A 245 -14.08 -9.80 14.31
CA ASN A 245 -14.14 -9.96 15.76
C ASN A 245 -12.84 -10.52 16.37
N ASN A 246 -11.82 -10.76 15.56
CA ASN A 246 -10.52 -11.27 16.01
C ASN A 246 -9.45 -10.19 15.83
N PRO A 247 -9.15 -9.36 16.85
CA PRO A 247 -8.21 -8.25 16.73
C PRO A 247 -6.78 -8.69 16.39
N ASN A 248 -6.51 -9.99 16.51
CA ASN A 248 -5.19 -10.55 16.26
C ASN A 248 -5.15 -11.50 15.06
N ASN A 249 -6.13 -11.48 14.14
CA ASN A 249 -6.15 -12.36 12.96
C ASN A 249 -4.75 -12.55 12.31
N LEU A 250 -3.78 -13.01 13.11
CA LEU A 250 -2.36 -13.11 12.76
C LEU A 250 -2.12 -14.13 11.65
N SER A 251 -2.93 -15.20 11.63
CA SER A 251 -2.84 -16.24 10.60
C SER A 251 -3.40 -15.81 9.25
N GLY A 252 -4.20 -14.72 9.19
CA GLY A 252 -4.91 -14.31 7.97
C GLY A 252 -6.02 -15.26 7.53
N THR A 253 -6.47 -16.16 8.41
CA THR A 253 -7.45 -17.22 8.10
C THR A 253 -8.81 -17.00 8.78
N ASN A 254 -9.03 -15.85 9.38
CA ASN A 254 -10.33 -15.50 9.96
C ASN A 254 -11.27 -14.97 8.86
N PHE A 255 -11.74 -15.89 8.02
CA PHE A 255 -12.69 -15.56 6.96
C PHE A 255 -14.04 -15.23 7.55
N ASN A 256 -14.50 -13.99 7.41
CA ASN A 256 -15.82 -13.57 7.88
C ASN A 256 -16.43 -12.52 6.94
N LEU A 257 -17.75 -12.27 7.10
CA LEU A 257 -18.54 -11.31 6.32
C LEU A 257 -19.50 -10.53 7.23
N HIS A 258 -19.19 -10.36 8.51
CA HIS A 258 -20.14 -9.88 9.52
C HIS A 258 -19.92 -8.44 9.98
N ASN A 259 -18.83 -7.77 9.55
CA ASN A 259 -18.39 -6.50 10.16
C ASN A 259 -18.61 -5.29 9.24
N GLY A 260 -19.77 -5.22 8.62
CA GLY A 260 -20.05 -4.20 7.64
C GLY A 260 -19.58 -4.60 6.24
N THR A 261 -19.84 -3.74 5.28
CA THR A 261 -19.52 -3.98 3.87
C THR A 261 -18.81 -2.76 3.31
N LEU A 262 -17.67 -2.98 2.68
CA LEU A 262 -16.94 -1.98 1.90
C LEU A 262 -17.26 -2.14 0.42
N PHE A 263 -17.78 -1.07 -0.19
CA PHE A 263 -17.97 -0.94 -1.63
C PHE A 263 -16.89 -0.01 -2.17
N ILE A 264 -16.29 -0.37 -3.29
CA ILE A 264 -15.29 0.47 -3.97
C ILE A 264 -15.51 0.42 -5.47
N GLY A 265 -15.36 1.58 -6.13
CA GLY A 265 -15.43 1.70 -7.57
C GLY A 265 -14.36 2.63 -8.10
N GLU A 266 -13.77 2.30 -9.24
CA GLU A 266 -12.71 3.08 -9.89
C GLU A 266 -12.88 3.04 -11.41
N LEU A 267 -12.76 4.21 -12.05
CA LEU A 267 -12.62 4.35 -13.49
C LEU A 267 -11.17 4.70 -13.81
N GLN A 268 -10.57 3.98 -14.74
CA GLN A 268 -9.20 4.14 -15.19
C GLN A 268 -9.16 4.51 -16.67
N TYR A 269 -8.50 5.61 -17.01
CA TYR A 269 -8.27 6.05 -18.38
C TYR A 269 -6.78 5.95 -18.73
N ALA A 270 -6.47 5.13 -19.71
CA ALA A 270 -5.12 4.91 -20.25
C ALA A 270 -4.89 5.82 -21.46
N LEU A 271 -3.98 6.77 -21.34
CA LEU A 271 -3.58 7.69 -22.40
C LEU A 271 -2.33 7.17 -23.10
N ASN A 272 -2.36 7.07 -24.43
CA ASN A 272 -1.20 6.67 -25.25
C ASN A 272 -0.54 5.37 -24.77
N GLN A 273 -1.33 4.42 -24.29
CA GLN A 273 -0.82 3.09 -23.91
C GLN A 273 -1.11 2.10 -25.03
N PRO A 274 -0.29 1.04 -25.21
CA PRO A 274 -0.58 -0.04 -26.14
C PRO A 274 -1.96 -0.63 -25.83
N ALA A 275 -2.68 -1.03 -26.86
CA ALA A 275 -3.85 -1.89 -26.66
C ALA A 275 -3.38 -3.24 -26.07
N ASP A 276 -4.21 -3.86 -25.21
CA ASP A 276 -3.87 -5.16 -24.65
C ASP A 276 -3.56 -6.18 -25.76
N GLY A 277 -2.48 -6.93 -25.56
CA GLY A 277 -1.97 -7.86 -26.55
C GLY A 277 -1.01 -7.26 -27.58
N GLN A 278 -0.80 -5.94 -27.58
CA GLN A 278 0.27 -5.30 -28.34
C GLN A 278 1.41 -4.93 -27.39
N MET A 279 2.54 -5.57 -27.55
CA MET A 279 3.72 -5.34 -26.69
C MET A 279 4.38 -4.00 -26.90
N ASP A 280 4.14 -3.34 -28.04
CA ASP A 280 4.75 -2.06 -28.36
C ASP A 280 3.84 -1.27 -29.30
N MET A 281 3.69 0.03 -29.03
CA MET A 281 3.07 0.96 -29.97
C MET A 281 4.01 1.32 -31.13
N GLY A 282 5.15 0.66 -31.22
CA GLY A 282 6.26 1.07 -32.10
C GLY A 282 6.92 2.37 -31.58
N PRO A 283 7.94 2.89 -32.26
CA PRO A 283 8.59 4.13 -31.89
C PRO A 283 7.59 5.28 -32.01
N SER A 284 6.90 5.56 -30.92
CA SER A 284 5.92 6.64 -30.82
C SER A 284 6.47 7.72 -29.89
N ASN A 285 6.42 8.98 -30.32
CA ASN A 285 6.73 10.13 -29.46
C ASN A 285 5.62 10.39 -28.43
N ALA A 286 4.52 9.63 -28.48
CA ALA A 286 3.43 9.75 -27.53
C ALA A 286 3.85 9.32 -26.13
N LEU A 287 3.61 10.14 -25.15
CA LEU A 287 3.96 9.89 -23.75
C LEU A 287 2.77 9.23 -23.03
N PRO A 288 2.95 8.01 -22.47
CA PRO A 288 1.89 7.28 -21.79
C PRO A 288 1.51 7.94 -20.47
N GLY A 289 0.23 7.80 -20.11
CA GLY A 289 -0.30 8.22 -18.83
C GLY A 289 -1.48 7.36 -18.39
N THR A 290 -1.79 7.37 -17.09
CA THR A 290 -2.97 6.73 -16.52
C THR A 290 -3.63 7.69 -15.55
N TYR A 291 -4.94 7.88 -15.70
CA TYR A 291 -5.75 8.74 -14.86
C TYR A 291 -6.89 7.92 -14.26
N LYS A 292 -7.08 8.03 -12.95
CA LYS A 292 -8.09 7.26 -12.23
C LYS A 292 -8.93 8.19 -11.36
N ILE A 293 -10.21 7.89 -11.27
CA ILE A 293 -11.12 8.48 -10.30
C ILE A 293 -11.89 7.35 -9.63
N GLY A 294 -12.12 7.47 -8.34
CA GLY A 294 -12.82 6.43 -7.62
C GLY A 294 -13.49 6.92 -6.35
N VAL A 295 -14.28 6.03 -5.79
CA VAL A 295 -15.01 6.24 -4.55
C VAL A 295 -15.06 4.93 -3.79
N TRP A 296 -14.97 5.02 -2.46
CA TRP A 296 -15.36 3.92 -1.60
C TRP A 296 -16.46 4.36 -0.63
N TYR A 297 -17.27 3.41 -0.20
CA TYR A 297 -18.31 3.56 0.80
C TYR A 297 -18.34 2.35 1.73
N HIS A 298 -18.37 2.60 3.02
CA HIS A 298 -18.49 1.59 4.06
C HIS A 298 -19.81 1.77 4.81
N ASN A 299 -20.62 0.74 4.92
CA ASN A 299 -21.98 0.83 5.50
C ASN A 299 -22.03 0.69 7.04
N GLY A 300 -20.88 0.56 7.71
CA GLY A 300 -20.77 0.40 9.16
C GLY A 300 -21.14 1.63 9.96
N ARG A 301 -20.82 1.59 11.23
CA ARG A 301 -20.98 2.72 12.16
C ARG A 301 -19.63 3.30 12.52
N PHE A 302 -19.53 4.62 12.46
CA PHE A 302 -18.32 5.38 12.72
C PHE A 302 -18.54 6.36 13.87
N ALA A 303 -17.60 6.45 14.79
CA ALA A 303 -17.68 7.35 15.92
C ALA A 303 -17.40 8.80 15.47
N ASP A 304 -18.21 9.73 15.92
CA ASP A 304 -17.88 11.17 15.81
C ASP A 304 -16.56 11.45 16.52
N GLN A 305 -15.70 12.23 15.90
CA GLN A 305 -14.36 12.51 16.42
C GLN A 305 -14.37 13.58 17.54
N GLN A 306 -15.49 14.27 17.78
CA GLN A 306 -15.58 15.35 18.76
C GLN A 306 -16.76 15.18 19.72
N THR A 307 -17.95 14.87 19.22
CA THR A 307 -19.19 14.99 20.00
C THR A 307 -19.67 13.64 20.53
N ASP A 308 -20.21 13.67 21.74
CA ASP A 308 -20.87 12.53 22.36
C ASP A 308 -22.33 12.38 21.86
N ASN A 309 -23.02 11.32 22.30
CA ASN A 309 -24.40 11.03 21.93
C ASN A 309 -25.42 12.02 22.51
N THR A 310 -25.01 12.94 23.39
CA THR A 310 -25.85 14.03 23.95
C THR A 310 -25.58 15.36 23.27
N GLY A 311 -24.54 15.45 22.43
CA GLY A 311 -24.13 16.67 21.71
C GLY A 311 -23.06 17.50 22.43
N LEU A 312 -22.54 17.02 23.55
CA LEU A 312 -21.40 17.63 24.21
C LEU A 312 -20.08 17.19 23.56
N SER A 313 -19.03 18.01 23.73
CA SER A 313 -17.69 17.57 23.38
C SER A 313 -17.26 16.38 24.24
N LEU A 314 -16.58 15.41 23.66
CA LEU A 314 -15.98 14.26 24.37
C LEU A 314 -14.91 14.70 25.40
N ALA A 315 -14.34 15.89 25.24
CA ALA A 315 -13.43 16.52 26.20
C ALA A 315 -14.15 17.15 27.40
N ASN A 316 -15.46 17.39 27.30
CA ASN A 316 -16.22 18.05 28.39
C ASN A 316 -16.34 17.08 29.57
N PRO A 317 -16.02 17.53 30.82
CA PRO A 317 -16.18 16.70 32.02
C PRO A 317 -17.60 16.15 32.25
N ALA A 318 -18.63 16.79 31.68
CA ALA A 318 -20.03 16.38 31.75
C ALA A 318 -20.45 15.45 30.57
N SER A 319 -19.55 15.14 29.67
CA SER A 319 -19.81 14.26 28.54
C SER A 319 -20.19 12.85 29.00
N SER A 320 -21.06 12.22 28.25
CA SER A 320 -21.40 10.80 28.45
C SER A 320 -20.19 9.86 28.19
N GLY A 321 -19.16 10.32 27.49
CA GLY A 321 -18.00 9.54 27.06
C GLY A 321 -18.30 8.56 25.91
N VAL A 322 -19.54 8.55 25.39
CA VAL A 322 -19.97 7.70 24.28
C VAL A 322 -20.11 8.57 23.03
N ALA A 323 -19.20 8.42 22.07
CA ALA A 323 -19.24 9.20 20.85
C ALA A 323 -20.56 9.02 20.08
N ARG A 324 -21.04 10.07 19.44
CA ARG A 324 -22.15 10.02 18.49
C ARG A 324 -21.79 9.05 17.36
N ALA A 325 -22.73 8.21 16.97
CA ALA A 325 -22.55 7.29 15.89
C ALA A 325 -23.05 7.87 14.55
N HIS A 326 -22.20 7.86 13.56
CA HIS A 326 -22.55 8.11 12.16
C HIS A 326 -22.81 6.78 11.45
N HIS A 327 -23.79 6.77 10.55
CA HIS A 327 -24.05 5.61 9.69
C HIS A 327 -23.34 5.81 8.35
N GLY A 328 -22.47 4.87 8.02
CA GLY A 328 -21.67 4.89 6.80
C GLY A 328 -20.53 5.89 6.84
N ASP A 329 -19.55 5.60 5.99
CA ASP A 329 -18.44 6.48 5.70
C ASP A 329 -18.05 6.37 4.22
N TYR A 330 -17.40 7.39 3.65
CA TYR A 330 -17.05 7.42 2.24
C TYR A 330 -15.88 8.35 1.95
N SER A 331 -15.22 8.08 0.84
CA SER A 331 -14.19 8.97 0.31
C SER A 331 -14.22 8.99 -1.22
N PHE A 332 -13.85 10.12 -1.78
CA PHE A 332 -13.53 10.27 -3.20
C PHE A 332 -12.04 10.39 -3.36
N TYR A 333 -11.52 9.84 -4.48
CA TYR A 333 -10.11 9.94 -4.81
C TYR A 333 -9.85 10.11 -6.32
N ALA A 334 -8.69 10.68 -6.62
CA ALA A 334 -8.15 10.75 -7.97
C ALA A 334 -6.66 10.38 -7.95
N VAL A 335 -6.21 9.72 -9.02
CA VAL A 335 -4.81 9.33 -9.26
C VAL A 335 -4.43 9.72 -10.66
N ALA A 336 -3.26 10.30 -10.83
CA ALA A 336 -2.67 10.61 -12.12
C ALA A 336 -1.22 10.14 -12.17
N ASP A 337 -0.89 9.36 -13.18
CA ASP A 337 0.47 8.97 -13.55
C ASP A 337 0.71 9.47 -14.98
N GLN A 338 1.75 10.24 -15.22
CA GLN A 338 2.06 10.76 -16.54
C GLN A 338 3.55 10.74 -16.83
N MET A 339 3.96 10.06 -17.89
CA MET A 339 5.29 10.29 -18.45
C MET A 339 5.31 11.66 -19.10
N VAL A 340 6.22 12.54 -18.68
CA VAL A 340 6.31 13.93 -19.17
C VAL A 340 7.51 14.16 -20.07
N TRP A 341 8.46 13.24 -20.09
CA TRP A 341 9.63 13.34 -20.93
C TRP A 341 10.26 11.98 -21.22
N ARG A 342 10.64 11.75 -22.46
CA ARG A 342 11.38 10.59 -22.94
C ARG A 342 12.18 11.02 -24.16
N PRO A 343 13.51 11.17 -24.05
CA PRO A 343 14.35 11.71 -25.13
C PRO A 343 14.48 10.78 -26.32
N ASP A 344 14.47 9.49 -26.07
CA ASP A 344 14.53 8.43 -27.10
C ASP A 344 13.31 7.51 -26.95
N PRO A 345 12.45 7.40 -27.99
CA PRO A 345 11.28 6.49 -27.96
C PRO A 345 11.63 5.04 -27.70
N THR A 346 12.85 4.60 -28.04
CA THR A 346 13.34 3.22 -27.86
C THR A 346 14.18 3.05 -26.59
N GLY A 347 14.53 4.15 -25.92
CA GLY A 347 15.37 4.18 -24.73
C GLY A 347 14.60 4.01 -23.42
N ALA A 348 15.28 3.53 -22.40
CA ALA A 348 14.72 3.37 -21.05
C ALA A 348 14.57 4.71 -20.31
N LYS A 349 15.36 5.73 -20.69
CA LYS A 349 15.42 7.02 -19.99
C LYS A 349 14.11 7.78 -20.13
N SER A 350 13.48 8.09 -18.99
CA SER A 350 12.21 8.81 -18.97
C SER A 350 11.97 9.50 -17.64
N LEU A 351 11.21 10.60 -17.67
CA LEU A 351 10.71 11.28 -16.48
C LEU A 351 9.20 11.10 -16.38
N GLY A 352 8.76 10.52 -15.27
CA GLY A 352 7.37 10.41 -14.91
C GLY A 352 7.02 11.31 -13.74
N VAL A 353 5.78 11.74 -13.70
CA VAL A 353 5.20 12.48 -12.58
C VAL A 353 3.93 11.78 -12.13
N PHE A 354 3.61 11.87 -10.84
CA PHE A 354 2.35 11.39 -10.31
C PHE A 354 1.74 12.37 -9.33
N ALA A 355 0.44 12.29 -9.19
CA ALA A 355 -0.31 12.95 -8.13
C ALA A 355 -1.48 12.07 -7.70
N ARG A 356 -1.78 12.08 -6.40
CA ARG A 356 -2.92 11.38 -5.83
C ARG A 356 -3.54 12.27 -4.75
N VAL A 357 -4.87 12.36 -4.72
CA VAL A 357 -5.61 13.13 -3.74
C VAL A 357 -6.85 12.37 -3.31
N MET A 358 -7.16 12.45 -2.01
CA MET A 358 -8.33 11.83 -1.40
C MET A 358 -8.97 12.78 -0.40
N ALA A 359 -10.30 12.68 -0.24
CA ALA A 359 -11.05 13.45 0.73
C ALA A 359 -12.20 12.64 1.32
N ALA A 360 -12.43 12.80 2.63
CA ALA A 360 -13.49 12.16 3.42
C ALA A 360 -14.15 13.14 4.39
N PRO A 361 -15.35 12.84 4.94
CA PRO A 361 -16.01 13.66 5.96
C PRO A 361 -15.11 13.84 7.19
N GLY A 362 -14.93 15.09 7.64
CA GLY A 362 -14.07 15.39 8.80
C GLY A 362 -14.75 15.26 10.17
N ASP A 363 -16.01 14.85 10.22
CA ASP A 363 -16.78 14.67 11.47
C ASP A 363 -16.55 13.29 12.12
N ARG A 364 -16.32 12.26 11.31
CA ARG A 364 -16.14 10.86 11.73
C ARG A 364 -14.75 10.30 11.43
N ASN A 365 -13.94 11.01 10.68
CA ASN A 365 -12.64 10.57 10.21
C ASN A 365 -11.50 11.36 10.86
N LEU A 366 -10.43 10.62 11.22
CA LEU A 366 -9.21 11.24 11.73
C LEU A 366 -8.53 12.05 10.63
N VAL A 367 -8.54 11.53 9.40
CA VAL A 367 -7.93 12.17 8.23
C VAL A 367 -9.02 12.66 7.28
N SER A 368 -9.09 13.95 7.02
CA SER A 368 -10.08 14.51 6.10
C SER A 368 -9.56 14.70 4.68
N VAL A 369 -8.25 14.84 4.50
CA VAL A 369 -7.57 14.95 3.20
C VAL A 369 -6.23 14.24 3.26
N ALA A 370 -5.95 13.43 2.26
CA ALA A 370 -4.62 12.91 1.99
C ALA A 370 -4.21 13.21 0.56
N ALA A 371 -2.98 13.64 0.35
CA ALA A 371 -2.43 13.88 -0.98
C ALA A 371 -0.98 13.44 -1.04
N ASN A 372 -0.55 12.98 -2.20
CA ASN A 372 0.86 12.78 -2.50
C ASN A 372 1.16 13.12 -3.97
N ALA A 373 2.37 13.54 -4.23
CA ALA A 373 2.85 13.85 -5.57
C ALA A 373 4.35 13.67 -5.64
N GLY A 374 4.85 13.38 -6.82
CA GLY A 374 6.28 13.19 -7.00
C GLY A 374 6.71 13.07 -8.45
N VAL A 375 8.02 12.94 -8.61
CA VAL A 375 8.70 12.77 -9.89
C VAL A 375 9.63 11.56 -9.80
N VAL A 376 9.72 10.79 -10.87
CA VAL A 376 10.60 9.62 -11.00
C VAL A 376 11.36 9.70 -12.31
N LEU A 377 12.67 9.73 -12.21
CA LEU A 377 13.59 9.64 -13.35
C LEU A 377 14.08 8.20 -13.46
N LYS A 378 13.67 7.51 -14.53
CA LYS A 378 14.19 6.17 -14.90
C LYS A 378 15.46 6.30 -15.73
N ALA A 379 16.35 5.30 -15.63
CA ALA A 379 17.65 5.26 -16.30
C ALA A 379 18.42 6.57 -16.14
N PRO A 380 18.68 7.05 -14.90
CA PRO A 380 19.30 8.37 -14.65
C PRO A 380 20.71 8.47 -15.23
N PHE A 381 21.45 7.37 -15.26
CA PHE A 381 22.84 7.32 -15.69
C PHE A 381 23.03 6.38 -16.88
N GLU A 382 24.05 6.62 -17.69
CA GLU A 382 24.41 5.75 -18.81
C GLU A 382 24.79 4.33 -18.33
N GLY A 383 24.29 3.30 -19.01
CA GLY A 383 24.47 1.90 -18.64
C GLY A 383 23.71 1.46 -17.38
N ARG A 384 22.78 2.30 -16.89
CA ARG A 384 21.94 2.03 -15.70
C ARG A 384 20.45 2.10 -16.02
N ASP A 385 20.03 1.33 -17.03
CA ASP A 385 18.67 1.40 -17.60
C ASP A 385 17.57 0.97 -16.65
N ASN A 386 17.90 0.14 -15.66
CA ASN A 386 16.95 -0.37 -14.66
C ASN A 386 16.96 0.40 -13.34
N ASP A 387 17.75 1.46 -13.23
CA ASP A 387 17.79 2.30 -12.03
C ASP A 387 16.70 3.37 -12.07
N SER A 388 16.33 3.84 -10.89
CA SER A 388 15.35 4.92 -10.75
C SER A 388 15.74 5.88 -9.61
N VAL A 389 15.54 7.17 -9.83
CA VAL A 389 15.64 8.22 -8.80
C VAL A 389 14.26 8.84 -8.62
N GLY A 390 13.83 8.98 -7.38
CA GLY A 390 12.54 9.57 -7.04
C GLY A 390 12.67 10.72 -6.03
N LEU A 391 11.81 11.72 -6.16
CA LEU A 391 11.56 12.75 -5.18
C LEU A 391 10.05 12.95 -5.06
N ALA A 392 9.49 12.82 -3.86
CA ALA A 392 8.04 12.92 -3.66
C ALA A 392 7.70 13.49 -2.28
N LEU A 393 6.48 13.97 -2.17
CA LEU A 393 5.90 14.44 -0.91
C LEU A 393 4.56 13.78 -0.63
N THR A 394 4.24 13.61 0.66
CA THR A 394 2.92 13.26 1.15
C THR A 394 2.39 14.37 2.04
N TYR A 395 1.09 14.57 2.05
CA TYR A 395 0.38 15.51 2.91
C TYR A 395 -0.85 14.83 3.52
N VAL A 396 -0.99 14.95 4.84
CA VAL A 396 -2.12 14.42 5.61
C VAL A 396 -2.74 15.55 6.42
N LYS A 397 -4.04 15.78 6.29
CA LYS A 397 -4.78 16.79 7.04
C LYS A 397 -5.75 16.11 8.00
N ILE A 398 -5.69 16.53 9.25
CA ILE A 398 -6.59 16.05 10.31
C ILE A 398 -8.02 16.54 10.07
N GLY A 399 -8.99 15.69 10.40
CA GLY A 399 -10.42 15.98 10.34
C GLY A 399 -10.82 17.13 11.25
N SER A 400 -11.85 17.87 10.85
CA SER A 400 -12.29 19.06 11.58
C SER A 400 -12.73 18.76 13.02
N HIS A 401 -13.45 17.64 13.24
CA HIS A 401 -13.88 17.24 14.57
C HIS A 401 -12.74 16.71 15.42
N ALA A 402 -11.82 15.93 14.86
CA ALA A 402 -10.63 15.49 15.60
C ALA A 402 -9.78 16.67 16.06
N ARG A 403 -9.62 17.69 15.20
CA ARG A 403 -8.93 18.94 15.55
C ARG A 403 -9.69 19.73 16.61
N ALA A 404 -11.02 19.88 16.46
CA ALA A 404 -11.85 20.59 17.44
C ALA A 404 -11.84 19.89 18.80
N LEU A 405 -11.79 18.54 18.81
CA LEU A 405 -11.63 17.79 20.06
C LEU A 405 -10.31 18.14 20.77
N ASP A 406 -9.20 18.25 20.03
CA ASP A 406 -7.92 18.67 20.60
C ASP A 406 -8.00 20.12 21.17
N GLU A 407 -8.68 21.04 20.46
CA GLU A 407 -8.93 22.42 20.91
C GLU A 407 -9.80 22.43 22.19
N ASP A 408 -10.81 21.55 22.26
CA ASP A 408 -11.65 21.39 23.46
C ASP A 408 -10.83 20.83 24.64
N PHE A 409 -9.99 19.79 24.41
CA PHE A 409 -9.08 19.33 25.46
C PHE A 409 -8.13 20.41 25.96
N ALA A 410 -7.58 21.20 25.04
CA ALA A 410 -6.74 22.36 25.42
C ALA A 410 -7.48 23.36 26.31
N SER A 411 -8.80 23.55 26.10
CA SER A 411 -9.62 24.48 26.89
C SER A 411 -10.04 23.92 28.24
N PHE A 412 -10.14 22.59 28.40
CA PHE A 412 -10.53 21.92 29.64
C PHE A 412 -9.33 21.45 30.49
N THR A 413 -8.12 21.58 29.98
CA THR A 413 -6.90 21.10 30.64
C THR A 413 -6.12 22.31 31.20
N ASP A 414 -5.73 22.26 32.47
CA ASP A 414 -4.81 23.26 33.05
C ASP A 414 -3.37 22.96 32.54
N GLY A 415 -3.03 23.48 31.38
CA GLY A 415 -1.69 23.34 30.82
C GLY A 415 -1.67 23.25 29.29
N PRO A 416 -0.48 23.07 28.68
CA PRO A 416 -0.36 22.97 27.24
C PRO A 416 -0.98 21.66 26.75
N TYR A 417 -1.69 21.73 25.62
CA TYR A 417 -2.21 20.59 24.89
C TYR A 417 -2.02 20.82 23.38
N GLY A 418 -1.42 19.85 22.68
CA GLY A 418 -1.16 19.95 21.24
C GLY A 418 -2.44 19.79 20.43
N VAL A 419 -2.66 20.70 19.49
CA VAL A 419 -3.76 20.61 18.52
C VAL A 419 -3.23 20.07 17.20
N ARG A 420 -3.72 18.90 16.81
CA ARG A 420 -3.31 18.27 15.54
C ARG A 420 -3.84 19.06 14.34
N THR A 421 -3.01 19.21 13.33
CA THR A 421 -3.36 19.99 12.12
C THR A 421 -3.10 19.20 10.83
N SER A 422 -1.84 19.04 10.46
CA SER A 422 -1.43 18.30 9.26
C SER A 422 0.00 17.83 9.40
N GLU A 423 0.37 16.81 8.67
CA GLU A 423 1.73 16.31 8.57
C GLU A 423 2.15 16.24 7.10
N THR A 424 3.42 16.55 6.80
CA THR A 424 3.98 16.48 5.46
C THR A 424 5.31 15.73 5.51
N THR A 425 5.48 14.72 4.66
CA THR A 425 6.78 14.02 4.52
C THR A 425 7.31 14.23 3.11
N LEU A 426 8.58 14.63 3.01
CA LEU A 426 9.37 14.66 1.77
C LEU A 426 10.26 13.43 1.77
N GLU A 427 10.25 12.68 0.66
CA GLU A 427 11.11 11.51 0.44
C GLU A 427 11.94 11.65 -0.81
N ALA A 428 13.20 11.28 -0.71
CA ALA A 428 14.13 11.13 -1.82
C ALA A 428 14.69 9.71 -1.80
N THR A 429 14.60 9.03 -2.94
CA THR A 429 15.00 7.62 -3.04
C THR A 429 15.80 7.33 -4.30
N TYR A 430 16.70 6.34 -4.24
CA TYR A 430 17.45 5.80 -5.36
C TYR A 430 17.41 4.28 -5.37
N GLN A 431 16.77 3.71 -6.39
CA GLN A 431 16.74 2.28 -6.66
C GLN A 431 17.91 1.91 -7.59
N TYR A 432 18.82 1.08 -7.10
CA TYR A 432 19.98 0.55 -7.80
C TYR A 432 19.76 -0.91 -8.13
N GLN A 433 19.55 -1.24 -9.41
CA GLN A 433 19.43 -2.63 -9.84
C GLN A 433 20.79 -3.27 -9.95
N VAL A 434 21.15 -4.15 -9.03
CA VAL A 434 22.45 -4.85 -8.99
C VAL A 434 22.49 -5.97 -10.02
N THR A 435 21.45 -6.81 -10.02
CA THR A 435 21.17 -7.89 -10.97
C THR A 435 19.66 -7.97 -11.23
N PRO A 436 19.14 -8.71 -12.19
CA PRO A 436 17.69 -8.79 -12.40
C PRO A 436 16.92 -9.27 -11.16
N TRP A 437 17.51 -10.06 -10.29
CA TRP A 437 16.92 -10.61 -9.07
C TRP A 437 17.28 -9.84 -7.79
N TRP A 438 18.19 -8.82 -7.84
CA TRP A 438 18.68 -8.11 -6.66
C TRP A 438 18.68 -6.61 -6.88
N GLN A 439 17.92 -5.91 -6.06
CA GLN A 439 17.85 -4.44 -6.02
C GLN A 439 18.29 -3.94 -4.65
N LEU A 440 19.03 -2.85 -4.62
CA LEU A 440 19.30 -2.02 -3.45
C LEU A 440 18.57 -0.70 -3.60
N GLN A 441 18.11 -0.13 -2.48
CA GLN A 441 17.42 1.16 -2.48
C GLN A 441 17.88 2.00 -1.30
N ALA A 442 18.48 3.15 -1.58
CA ALA A 442 18.80 4.17 -0.60
C ALA A 442 17.61 5.12 -0.45
N ASP A 443 17.32 5.50 0.79
CA ASP A 443 16.15 6.31 1.12
C ASP A 443 16.47 7.39 2.14
N ALA A 444 15.80 8.56 2.02
CA ALA A 444 15.87 9.66 2.96
C ALA A 444 14.51 10.36 3.05
N GLN A 445 13.97 10.47 4.28
CA GLN A 445 12.67 11.06 4.53
C GLN A 445 12.77 12.18 5.56
N TYR A 446 12.14 13.31 5.30
CA TYR A 446 12.00 14.40 6.25
C TYR A 446 10.53 14.71 6.50
N THR A 447 10.10 14.55 7.76
CA THR A 447 8.71 14.81 8.15
C THR A 447 8.60 16.13 8.87
N PHE A 448 7.83 17.04 8.29
CA PHE A 448 7.44 18.32 8.88
C PHE A 448 6.20 18.16 9.73
N ASN A 449 6.16 18.83 10.88
CA ASN A 449 5.04 18.80 11.81
C ASN A 449 4.63 17.37 12.18
N ALA A 450 5.62 16.57 12.56
CA ALA A 450 5.47 15.15 12.89
C ALA A 450 4.34 14.92 13.92
N GLY A 451 3.56 13.84 13.73
CA GLY A 451 2.36 13.55 14.52
C GLY A 451 1.25 14.61 14.35
N ALA A 452 1.27 15.33 13.20
CA ALA A 452 0.42 16.50 12.95
C ALA A 452 0.58 17.62 13.99
N GLY A 453 1.75 17.70 14.67
CA GLY A 453 2.07 18.68 15.69
C GLY A 453 1.85 18.22 17.13
N GLN A 454 1.38 16.99 17.34
CA GLN A 454 1.15 16.42 18.66
C GLN A 454 1.98 15.14 18.87
N ASN A 455 2.55 14.99 20.06
CA ASN A 455 3.18 13.74 20.45
C ASN A 455 2.11 12.71 20.84
N PRO A 456 1.99 11.57 20.14
CA PRO A 456 0.96 10.58 20.42
C PRO A 456 1.12 9.90 21.79
N SER A 457 2.32 9.93 22.37
CA SER A 457 2.60 9.36 23.69
C SER A 457 2.37 10.36 24.83
N ASP A 458 2.43 11.67 24.55
CA ASP A 458 2.21 12.75 25.50
C ASP A 458 1.66 13.99 24.78
N PRO A 459 0.33 14.15 24.70
CA PRO A 459 -0.29 15.27 24.01
C PRO A 459 0.08 16.66 24.53
N THR A 460 0.69 16.76 25.72
CA THR A 460 1.17 18.03 26.28
C THR A 460 2.48 18.52 25.67
N GLN A 461 3.15 17.67 24.90
CA GLN A 461 4.43 17.96 24.28
C GLN A 461 4.31 17.94 22.74
N PRO A 462 4.94 18.91 22.04
CA PRO A 462 5.00 18.85 20.60
C PRO A 462 5.98 17.75 20.13
N LEU A 463 5.63 17.07 19.06
CA LEU A 463 6.56 16.17 18.40
C LEU A 463 7.46 16.97 17.45
N ARG A 464 8.78 16.73 17.51
CA ARG A 464 9.75 17.40 16.63
C ARG A 464 9.80 16.73 15.26
N ASN A 465 10.03 17.54 14.22
CA ASN A 465 10.25 17.06 12.86
C ASN A 465 11.27 15.92 12.83
N THR A 466 11.00 14.86 12.05
CA THR A 466 11.88 13.70 11.96
C THR A 466 12.78 13.76 10.73
N PHE A 467 13.94 13.13 10.81
CA PHE A 467 14.80 12.85 9.67
C PHE A 467 15.23 11.39 9.71
N VAL A 468 14.76 10.63 8.72
CA VAL A 468 15.02 9.20 8.55
C VAL A 468 15.92 8.98 7.35
N VAL A 469 16.87 8.07 7.48
CA VAL A 469 17.67 7.54 6.37
C VAL A 469 17.63 6.03 6.41
N GLY A 470 17.74 5.38 5.26
CA GLY A 470 17.69 3.92 5.22
C GLY A 470 18.26 3.30 3.97
N LEU A 471 18.41 1.99 4.08
CA LEU A 471 18.79 1.11 3.00
C LEU A 471 17.83 -0.08 2.98
N ARG A 472 17.25 -0.34 1.81
CA ARG A 472 16.40 -1.50 1.53
C ARG A 472 17.08 -2.40 0.51
N THR A 473 16.88 -3.70 0.64
CA THR A 473 17.25 -4.70 -0.36
C THR A 473 16.05 -5.55 -0.72
N ASN A 474 15.86 -5.79 -2.02
CA ASN A 474 14.85 -6.69 -2.54
C ASN A 474 15.56 -7.84 -3.27
N ILE A 475 15.21 -9.08 -2.92
CA ILE A 475 15.77 -10.29 -3.52
C ILE A 475 14.62 -11.17 -4.02
N THR A 476 14.65 -11.52 -5.31
CA THR A 476 13.71 -12.46 -5.92
C THR A 476 14.41 -13.81 -6.09
N PHE A 477 13.81 -14.87 -5.50
CA PHE A 477 14.40 -16.22 -5.46
C PHE A 477 13.97 -17.10 -6.61
#